data_a212661800d28e193839c5f88e973075
#
_entry.id   a212661800d28e193839c5f88e973075
#
_cell.length_a   1.000
_cell.length_b   1.000
_cell.length_c   1.000
_cell.angle_alpha   90.00
_cell.angle_beta   90.00
_cell.angle_gamma   90.00
#
_symmetry.space_group_name_H-M   'P 1'
#
loop_
_entity.id
_entity.type
_entity.pdbx_description
1 polymer ?
#
loop_
_entity_poly.entity_id
_entity_poly.type
_entity_poly.pdbx_seq_one_letter_code
_entity_poly.pdbx_strand_id
1 'polypeptide(L)'
;TMLQHRIGASCPAFDLQAVCAGFVFALSTAQQYIENGTAKNILVVGSEIMSKIVDWNDRSTAIIFGDGAGAVVVSSDNTTGIKHSKLYSDGSYMSSLHVNNDRINELGTIEMAGNEVYKIAVKRLSELAEETLNDCNMTSDDLTWMVPHQANIRIISAVAKRINLPMSKVILTLDKHGNTSAASIPLALDVAVRDGRIKKGDSLLFEGIGGGFSWGSVLVEY
;
A
#
# COMPACT_ATOMS: atom_id res chain seq x y z
N THR A 1 1.35 19.83 4.30
CA THR A 1 1.86 20.88 5.22
C THR A 1 1.04 21.03 6.51
N MET A 2 -0.30 20.85 6.52
CA MET A 2 -1.12 20.97 7.75
C MET A 2 -0.67 20.00 8.86
N LEU A 3 -0.44 18.73 8.55
CA LEU A 3 0.06 17.75 9.51
C LEU A 3 1.44 18.18 10.04
N GLN A 4 2.37 18.54 9.14
CA GLN A 4 3.70 19.02 9.49
C GLN A 4 3.65 20.17 10.52
N HIS A 5 2.78 21.16 10.29
CA HIS A 5 2.58 22.26 11.23
C HIS A 5 2.02 21.78 12.60
N ARG A 6 1.03 20.87 12.59
CA ARG A 6 0.41 20.36 13.82
C ARG A 6 1.35 19.56 14.71
N ILE A 7 2.29 18.84 14.12
CA ILE A 7 3.31 18.08 14.89
C ILE A 7 4.54 18.93 15.25
N GLY A 8 4.55 20.23 14.92
CA GLY A 8 5.65 21.14 15.24
C GLY A 8 6.92 20.91 14.42
N ALA A 9 6.83 20.20 13.27
CA ALA A 9 7.98 19.96 12.43
C ALA A 9 8.27 21.18 11.53
N SER A 10 9.55 21.41 11.23
CA SER A 10 10.02 22.48 10.33
C SER A 10 10.59 21.97 9.00
N CYS A 11 10.58 20.66 8.78
CA CYS A 11 11.06 20.03 7.55
C CYS A 11 10.12 20.28 6.36
N PRO A 12 10.60 20.11 5.11
CA PRO A 12 9.72 20.07 3.94
C PRO A 12 8.64 19.00 4.09
N ALA A 13 7.43 19.29 3.57
CA ALA A 13 6.33 18.36 3.53
C ALA A 13 5.51 18.55 2.26
N PHE A 14 5.11 17.47 1.63
CA PHE A 14 4.32 17.44 0.40
C PHE A 14 3.44 16.19 0.36
N ASP A 15 2.42 16.22 -0.48
CA ASP A 15 1.52 15.10 -0.71
C ASP A 15 1.96 14.33 -1.95
N LEU A 16 1.85 13.01 -1.89
CA LEU A 16 2.11 12.10 -3.00
C LEU A 16 0.83 11.32 -3.28
N GLN A 17 0.44 11.23 -4.56
CA GLN A 17 -0.78 10.55 -4.95
C GLN A 17 -0.49 9.37 -5.87
N ALA A 18 -0.83 8.16 -5.41
CA ALA A 18 -0.88 6.93 -6.18
C ALA A 18 -2.01 6.01 -5.68
N VAL A 19 -3.09 6.63 -5.17
CA VAL A 19 -4.29 5.97 -4.65
C VAL A 19 -3.91 4.87 -3.64
N CYS A 20 -4.43 3.65 -3.77
CA CYS A 20 -4.15 2.55 -2.85
C CYS A 20 -2.68 2.07 -2.87
N ALA A 21 -1.92 2.37 -3.92
CA ALA A 21 -0.47 2.14 -3.98
C ALA A 21 0.35 3.27 -3.32
N GLY A 22 -0.30 4.35 -2.87
CA GLY A 22 0.35 5.57 -2.40
C GLY A 22 1.39 5.34 -1.32
N PHE A 23 1.16 4.42 -0.38
CA PHE A 23 2.13 4.13 0.67
C PHE A 23 3.43 3.50 0.14
N VAL A 24 3.33 2.55 -0.80
CA VAL A 24 4.50 1.93 -1.45
C VAL A 24 5.29 2.94 -2.27
N PHE A 25 4.59 3.82 -3.00
CA PHE A 25 5.20 4.92 -3.75
C PHE A 25 5.91 5.90 -2.82
N ALA A 26 5.30 6.23 -1.68
CA ALA A 26 5.89 7.12 -0.68
C ALA A 26 7.13 6.49 0.00
N LEU A 27 7.11 5.19 0.29
CA LEU A 27 8.28 4.47 0.82
C LEU A 27 9.44 4.46 -0.17
N SER A 28 9.17 4.14 -1.45
CA SER A 28 10.18 4.19 -2.52
C SER A 28 10.75 5.59 -2.69
N THR A 29 9.91 6.62 -2.63
CA THR A 29 10.36 8.02 -2.67
C THR A 29 11.24 8.36 -1.47
N ALA A 30 10.82 7.98 -0.25
CA ALA A 30 11.57 8.22 0.98
C ALA A 30 12.94 7.54 0.94
N GLN A 31 13.01 6.31 0.42
CA GLN A 31 14.28 5.61 0.20
C GLN A 31 15.26 6.46 -0.62
N GLN A 32 14.82 7.01 -1.75
CA GLN A 32 15.69 7.82 -2.61
C GLN A 32 16.19 9.09 -1.92
N TYR A 33 15.36 9.75 -1.11
CA TYR A 33 15.78 10.93 -0.34
C TYR A 33 16.82 10.60 0.74
N ILE A 34 16.75 9.41 1.32
CA ILE A 34 17.70 8.95 2.34
C ILE A 34 19.00 8.49 1.68
N GLU A 35 18.93 7.69 0.61
CA GLU A 35 20.09 7.16 -0.09
C GLU A 35 20.97 8.26 -0.70
N ASN A 36 20.37 9.32 -1.23
CA ASN A 36 21.11 10.46 -1.77
C ASN A 36 21.57 11.48 -0.70
N GLY A 37 21.27 11.22 0.58
CA GLY A 37 21.69 12.07 1.69
C GLY A 37 20.89 13.35 1.90
N THR A 38 19.78 13.55 1.17
CA THR A 38 18.92 14.74 1.31
C THR A 38 18.21 14.76 2.66
N ALA A 39 17.84 13.60 3.19
CA ALA A 39 17.19 13.45 4.50
C ALA A 39 17.78 12.28 5.28
N LYS A 40 17.76 12.38 6.62
CA LYS A 40 18.14 11.28 7.51
C LYS A 40 16.95 10.51 8.05
N ASN A 41 15.83 11.22 8.27
CA ASN A 41 14.58 10.65 8.78
C ASN A 41 13.42 11.24 7.98
N ILE A 42 12.50 10.40 7.54
CA ILE A 42 11.32 10.79 6.78
C ILE A 42 10.09 10.16 7.42
N LEU A 43 9.11 10.99 7.79
CA LEU A 43 7.79 10.52 8.18
C LEU A 43 6.95 10.24 6.93
N VAL A 44 6.60 8.99 6.71
CA VAL A 44 5.70 8.56 5.65
C VAL A 44 4.33 8.26 6.24
N VAL A 45 3.29 8.90 5.70
CA VAL A 45 1.92 8.82 6.23
C VAL A 45 0.97 8.39 5.12
N GLY A 46 0.20 7.34 5.36
CA GLY A 46 -1.02 7.01 4.60
C GLY A 46 -2.22 7.50 5.41
N SER A 47 -3.06 8.35 4.82
CA SER A 47 -4.24 8.90 5.52
C SER A 47 -5.38 9.12 4.54
N GLU A 48 -6.50 8.44 4.80
CA GLU A 48 -7.62 8.36 3.86
C GLU A 48 -8.95 8.55 4.57
N ILE A 49 -9.87 9.27 3.92
CA ILE A 49 -11.27 9.42 4.34
C ILE A 49 -12.15 8.93 3.18
N MET A 50 -12.20 7.61 3.00
CA MET A 50 -12.92 6.95 1.92
C MET A 50 -14.44 7.15 2.05
N SER A 51 -14.93 7.29 3.29
CA SER A 51 -16.34 7.55 3.58
C SER A 51 -16.91 8.80 2.91
N LYS A 52 -16.05 9.74 2.52
CA LYS A 52 -16.45 10.97 1.82
C LYS A 52 -16.69 10.79 0.32
N ILE A 53 -16.10 9.75 -0.28
CA ILE A 53 -16.14 9.51 -1.73
C ILE A 53 -16.83 8.20 -2.10
N VAL A 54 -17.38 7.48 -1.11
CA VAL A 54 -18.22 6.29 -1.33
C VAL A 54 -19.65 6.73 -1.59
N ASP A 55 -20.29 6.15 -2.62
CA ASP A 55 -21.75 6.23 -2.75
C ASP A 55 -22.40 5.21 -1.79
N TRP A 56 -23.02 5.71 -0.73
CA TRP A 56 -23.69 4.87 0.28
C TRP A 56 -24.90 4.09 -0.24
N ASN A 57 -25.41 4.41 -1.43
CA ASN A 57 -26.47 3.66 -2.09
C ASN A 57 -25.93 2.50 -2.95
N ASP A 58 -24.64 2.54 -3.33
CA ASP A 58 -23.96 1.46 -4.05
C ASP A 58 -23.33 0.47 -3.08
N ARG A 59 -24.01 -0.65 -2.83
CA ARG A 59 -23.49 -1.72 -1.96
C ARG A 59 -22.21 -2.37 -2.48
N SER A 60 -21.89 -2.25 -3.77
CA SER A 60 -20.69 -2.87 -4.35
C SER A 60 -19.41 -2.18 -3.89
N THR A 61 -19.50 -0.92 -3.50
CA THR A 61 -18.39 -0.10 -3.00
C THR A 61 -18.53 0.23 -1.51
N ALA A 62 -19.73 0.58 -1.04
CA ALA A 62 -19.98 1.04 0.33
C ALA A 62 -19.54 0.04 1.42
N ILE A 63 -19.64 -1.26 1.17
CA ILE A 63 -19.24 -2.30 2.15
C ILE A 63 -17.74 -2.62 2.17
N ILE A 64 -16.94 -2.03 1.26
CA ILE A 64 -15.55 -2.37 1.08
C ILE A 64 -14.63 -1.37 1.79
N PHE A 65 -14.88 -0.07 1.56
CA PHE A 65 -13.97 1.00 1.95
C PHE A 65 -14.17 1.47 3.38
N GLY A 66 -13.08 1.88 4.02
CA GLY A 66 -13.04 2.45 5.36
C GLY A 66 -12.08 3.64 5.46
N ASP A 67 -12.23 4.41 6.52
CA ASP A 67 -11.35 5.52 6.86
C ASP A 67 -10.20 5.03 7.74
N GLY A 68 -9.04 5.64 7.59
CA GLY A 68 -7.89 5.29 8.42
C GLY A 68 -6.66 6.13 8.15
N ALA A 69 -5.74 6.08 9.10
CA ALA A 69 -4.41 6.67 8.96
C ALA A 69 -3.37 5.79 9.66
N GLY A 70 -2.22 5.65 9.02
CA GLY A 70 -1.06 4.99 9.58
C GLY A 70 0.21 5.67 9.11
N ALA A 71 1.27 5.56 9.89
CA ALA A 71 2.53 6.23 9.61
C ALA A 71 3.73 5.40 10.04
N VAL A 72 4.84 5.61 9.35
CA VAL A 72 6.16 5.07 9.71
C VAL A 72 7.22 6.16 9.63
N VAL A 73 8.28 6.02 10.39
CA VAL A 73 9.50 6.81 10.23
C VAL A 73 10.51 5.93 9.50
N VAL A 74 10.94 6.36 8.32
CA VAL A 74 12.03 5.74 7.58
C VAL A 74 13.31 6.49 7.92
N SER A 75 14.31 5.76 8.40
CA SER A 75 15.58 6.34 8.84
C SER A 75 16.74 5.66 8.12
N SER A 76 17.87 6.37 7.97
CA SER A 76 19.10 5.76 7.49
C SER A 76 19.63 4.75 8.50
N ASP A 77 19.88 3.53 8.06
CA ASP A 77 20.50 2.45 8.81
C ASP A 77 21.48 1.72 7.90
N ASN A 78 22.52 1.11 8.47
CA ASN A 78 23.54 0.39 7.71
C ASN A 78 23.29 -1.12 7.64
N THR A 79 22.31 -1.64 8.36
CA THR A 79 22.08 -3.09 8.55
C THR A 79 20.73 -3.57 8.08
N THR A 80 19.68 -2.78 8.29
CA THR A 80 18.29 -3.12 7.99
C THR A 80 17.67 -2.10 7.04
N GLY A 81 16.41 -2.27 6.65
CA GLY A 81 15.66 -1.30 5.89
C GLY A 81 15.18 -1.77 4.52
N ILE A 82 14.88 -0.82 3.64
CA ILE A 82 14.37 -1.11 2.31
C ILE A 82 15.49 -1.70 1.44
N LYS A 83 15.30 -2.93 0.99
CA LYS A 83 16.26 -3.67 0.15
C LYS A 83 15.98 -3.50 -1.33
N HIS A 84 14.71 -3.36 -1.69
CA HIS A 84 14.29 -3.22 -3.08
C HIS A 84 12.94 -2.51 -3.15
N SER A 85 12.74 -1.74 -4.21
CA SER A 85 11.44 -1.13 -4.51
C SER A 85 11.20 -1.09 -6.01
N LYS A 86 9.96 -1.38 -6.42
CA LYS A 86 9.55 -1.38 -7.82
C LYS A 86 8.19 -0.74 -7.98
N LEU A 87 8.05 0.15 -8.97
CA LEU A 87 6.84 0.93 -9.20
C LEU A 87 6.44 0.86 -10.66
N TYR A 88 5.15 0.75 -10.93
CA TYR A 88 4.56 0.67 -12.26
C TYR A 88 3.28 1.51 -12.35
N SER A 89 2.95 1.94 -13.55
CA SER A 89 1.65 2.55 -13.86
C SER A 89 1.22 2.20 -15.28
N ASP A 90 -0.09 2.05 -15.48
CA ASP A 90 -0.71 1.84 -16.78
C ASP A 90 -2.08 2.54 -16.83
N GLY A 91 -2.12 3.69 -17.50
CA GLY A 91 -3.32 4.53 -17.61
C GLY A 91 -4.43 3.95 -18.49
N SER A 92 -4.18 2.85 -19.24
CA SER A 92 -5.21 2.21 -20.08
C SER A 92 -6.37 1.62 -19.27
N TYR A 93 -6.19 1.43 -17.97
CA TYR A 93 -7.19 0.86 -17.05
C TYR A 93 -7.96 1.92 -16.25
N MET A 94 -7.81 3.22 -16.55
CA MET A 94 -8.40 4.29 -15.75
C MET A 94 -9.91 4.19 -15.53
N SER A 95 -10.64 3.64 -16.50
CA SER A 95 -12.10 3.48 -16.41
C SER A 95 -12.55 2.35 -15.47
N SER A 96 -11.64 1.45 -15.06
CA SER A 96 -12.01 0.29 -14.21
C SER A 96 -12.12 0.64 -12.72
N LEU A 97 -11.43 1.69 -12.27
CA LEU A 97 -11.50 2.20 -10.89
C LEU A 97 -11.08 3.67 -10.85
N HIS A 98 -12.03 4.54 -10.59
CA HIS A 98 -11.82 5.99 -10.53
C HIS A 98 -12.85 6.68 -9.64
N VAL A 99 -12.62 7.94 -9.37
CA VAL A 99 -13.64 8.83 -8.77
C VAL A 99 -14.25 9.64 -9.90
N ASN A 100 -15.56 9.51 -10.08
CA ASN A 100 -16.31 10.29 -11.05
C ASN A 100 -16.41 11.73 -10.58
N ASN A 101 -15.92 12.66 -11.39
CA ASN A 101 -15.82 14.09 -11.07
C ASN A 101 -16.55 14.93 -12.14
N ASP A 102 -17.73 14.49 -12.57
CA ASP A 102 -18.50 15.13 -13.65
C ASP A 102 -19.01 16.53 -13.30
N ARG A 103 -18.91 16.94 -12.03
CA ARG A 103 -19.43 18.22 -11.56
C ARG A 103 -18.35 19.06 -10.87
N ILE A 104 -18.17 20.25 -11.37
CA ILE A 104 -17.35 21.28 -10.72
C ILE A 104 -18.00 21.62 -9.37
N ASN A 105 -17.26 21.49 -8.28
CA ASN A 105 -17.66 21.74 -6.88
C ASN A 105 -18.45 20.62 -6.15
N GLU A 106 -18.61 19.44 -6.70
CA GLU A 106 -19.11 18.28 -5.97
C GLU A 106 -17.99 17.24 -5.80
N LEU A 107 -17.88 16.63 -4.61
CA LEU A 107 -17.04 15.45 -4.42
C LEU A 107 -17.64 14.31 -5.24
N GLY A 108 -16.86 13.79 -6.18
CA GLY A 108 -17.24 12.62 -6.95
C GLY A 108 -17.29 11.36 -6.08
N THR A 109 -17.92 10.31 -6.60
CA THR A 109 -17.99 9.02 -5.95
C THR A 109 -17.12 7.98 -6.66
N ILE A 110 -16.71 6.96 -5.91
CA ILE A 110 -15.92 5.84 -6.45
C ILE A 110 -16.80 5.01 -7.38
N GLU A 111 -16.32 4.84 -8.60
CA GLU A 111 -16.86 3.87 -9.57
C GLU A 111 -15.86 2.73 -9.77
N MET A 112 -16.34 1.49 -9.71
CA MET A 112 -15.49 0.31 -9.74
C MET A 112 -16.09 -0.84 -10.54
N ALA A 113 -15.39 -1.25 -11.60
CA ALA A 113 -15.66 -2.49 -12.32
C ALA A 113 -15.01 -3.69 -11.60
N GLY A 114 -15.62 -4.14 -10.48
CA GLY A 114 -14.99 -5.04 -9.51
C GLY A 114 -14.39 -6.33 -10.10
N ASN A 115 -15.01 -6.95 -11.10
CA ASN A 115 -14.49 -8.16 -11.76
C ASN A 115 -13.23 -7.87 -12.57
N GLU A 116 -13.16 -6.72 -13.21
CA GLU A 116 -12.01 -6.28 -14.00
C GLU A 116 -10.85 -5.92 -13.07
N VAL A 117 -11.13 -5.09 -12.05
CA VAL A 117 -10.18 -4.76 -10.99
C VAL A 117 -9.58 -6.02 -10.37
N TYR A 118 -10.39 -7.03 -10.04
CA TYR A 118 -9.90 -8.30 -9.50
C TYR A 118 -8.90 -8.98 -10.43
N LYS A 119 -9.22 -9.11 -11.72
CA LYS A 119 -8.36 -9.79 -12.70
C LYS A 119 -7.02 -9.06 -12.87
N ILE A 120 -7.08 -7.74 -12.99
CA ILE A 120 -5.88 -6.89 -13.15
C ILE A 120 -5.02 -6.97 -11.88
N ALA A 121 -5.63 -6.78 -10.70
CA ALA A 121 -4.91 -6.79 -9.43
C ALA A 121 -4.21 -8.12 -9.18
N VAL A 122 -4.89 -9.24 -9.33
CA VAL A 122 -4.29 -10.57 -9.12
C VAL A 122 -3.15 -10.81 -10.11
N LYS A 123 -3.30 -10.42 -11.38
CA LYS A 123 -2.24 -10.58 -12.38
C LYS A 123 -1.03 -9.73 -12.02
N ARG A 124 -1.21 -8.40 -11.87
CA ARG A 124 -0.12 -7.44 -11.69
C ARG A 124 0.63 -7.63 -10.37
N LEU A 125 -0.09 -7.86 -9.27
CA LEU A 125 0.54 -8.08 -7.98
C LEU A 125 1.31 -9.40 -7.94
N SER A 126 0.77 -10.49 -8.53
CA SER A 126 1.52 -11.75 -8.58
C SER A 126 2.81 -11.64 -9.41
N GLU A 127 2.72 -11.02 -10.61
CA GLU A 127 3.89 -10.76 -11.46
C GLU A 127 4.94 -9.90 -10.71
N LEU A 128 4.48 -8.87 -10.00
CA LEU A 128 5.33 -7.95 -9.26
C LEU A 128 6.02 -8.64 -8.06
N ALA A 129 5.27 -9.45 -7.29
CA ALA A 129 5.84 -10.18 -6.15
C ALA A 129 6.94 -11.16 -6.62
N GLU A 130 6.68 -11.93 -7.68
CA GLU A 130 7.67 -12.84 -8.28
C GLU A 130 8.91 -12.07 -8.76
N GLU A 131 8.71 -10.94 -9.46
CA GLU A 131 9.78 -10.08 -9.96
C GLU A 131 10.62 -9.52 -8.80
N THR A 132 9.97 -9.00 -7.74
CA THR A 132 10.65 -8.44 -6.57
C THR A 132 11.51 -9.49 -5.84
N LEU A 133 10.98 -10.68 -5.66
CA LEU A 133 11.72 -11.78 -5.05
C LEU A 133 12.91 -12.20 -5.92
N ASN A 134 12.71 -12.35 -7.23
CA ASN A 134 13.77 -12.72 -8.16
C ASN A 134 14.90 -11.69 -8.20
N ASP A 135 14.57 -10.40 -8.25
CA ASP A 135 15.57 -9.31 -8.24
C ASP A 135 16.42 -9.30 -6.96
N CYS A 136 15.86 -9.82 -5.87
CA CYS A 136 16.56 -9.96 -4.59
C CYS A 136 17.20 -11.35 -4.40
N ASN A 137 17.18 -12.23 -5.42
CA ASN A 137 17.61 -13.64 -5.32
C ASN A 137 16.92 -14.40 -4.17
N MET A 138 15.64 -14.13 -3.94
CA MET A 138 14.80 -14.73 -2.92
C MET A 138 13.69 -15.57 -3.54
N THR A 139 13.15 -16.46 -2.72
CA THR A 139 11.94 -17.24 -2.97
C THR A 139 10.86 -16.86 -1.96
N SER A 140 9.63 -17.34 -2.13
CA SER A 140 8.58 -17.15 -1.14
C SER A 140 8.88 -17.79 0.23
N ASP A 141 9.76 -18.81 0.27
CA ASP A 141 10.17 -19.45 1.52
C ASP A 141 11.03 -18.52 2.38
N ASP A 142 11.84 -17.66 1.74
CA ASP A 142 12.72 -16.69 2.39
C ASP A 142 11.95 -15.47 2.95
N LEU A 143 10.69 -15.31 2.54
CA LEU A 143 9.83 -14.22 3.02
C LEU A 143 9.23 -14.60 4.38
N THR A 144 9.43 -13.73 5.38
CA THR A 144 8.79 -13.93 6.69
C THR A 144 7.32 -13.53 6.62
N TRP A 145 7.02 -12.34 6.09
CA TRP A 145 5.66 -11.82 5.99
C TRP A 145 5.40 -11.07 4.69
N MET A 146 4.20 -11.26 4.17
CA MET A 146 3.60 -10.36 3.18
C MET A 146 2.62 -9.44 3.90
N VAL A 147 2.77 -8.13 3.74
CA VAL A 147 1.90 -7.08 4.28
C VAL A 147 1.27 -6.32 3.11
N PRO A 148 0.25 -6.89 2.46
CA PRO A 148 -0.33 -6.31 1.25
C PRO A 148 -1.29 -5.16 1.57
N HIS A 149 -1.55 -4.32 0.57
CA HIS A 149 -2.74 -3.49 0.56
C HIS A 149 -3.98 -4.33 0.85
N GLN A 150 -4.79 -3.90 1.81
CA GLN A 150 -5.99 -4.59 2.26
C GLN A 150 -7.18 -4.31 1.33
N ALA A 151 -7.05 -4.71 0.06
CA ALA A 151 -8.06 -4.45 -0.96
C ALA A 151 -9.29 -5.34 -0.80
N ASN A 152 -9.06 -6.65 -0.82
CA ASN A 152 -10.07 -7.70 -0.78
C ASN A 152 -9.39 -9.03 -0.48
N ILE A 153 -9.95 -9.82 0.43
CA ILE A 153 -9.40 -11.13 0.82
C ILE A 153 -9.21 -12.09 -0.37
N ARG A 154 -10.09 -12.00 -1.38
CA ARG A 154 -10.00 -12.85 -2.59
C ARG A 154 -8.77 -12.50 -3.44
N ILE A 155 -8.46 -11.21 -3.58
CA ILE A 155 -7.25 -10.74 -4.30
C ILE A 155 -6.02 -11.21 -3.52
N ILE A 156 -5.95 -10.91 -2.23
CA ILE A 156 -4.81 -11.26 -1.37
C ILE A 156 -4.54 -12.77 -1.40
N SER A 157 -5.58 -13.58 -1.22
CA SER A 157 -5.44 -15.04 -1.24
C SER A 157 -5.01 -15.58 -2.61
N ALA A 158 -5.49 -14.98 -3.71
CA ALA A 158 -5.11 -15.39 -5.06
C ALA A 158 -3.65 -15.05 -5.36
N VAL A 159 -3.17 -13.88 -4.94
CA VAL A 159 -1.75 -13.48 -5.08
C VAL A 159 -0.87 -14.41 -4.25
N ALA A 160 -1.14 -14.58 -2.95
CA ALA A 160 -0.39 -15.46 -2.08
C ALA A 160 -0.28 -16.90 -2.65
N LYS A 161 -1.41 -17.43 -3.16
CA LYS A 161 -1.43 -18.76 -3.81
C LYS A 161 -0.53 -18.83 -5.04
N ARG A 162 -0.49 -17.78 -5.88
CA ARG A 162 0.31 -17.77 -7.10
C ARG A 162 1.80 -17.77 -6.83
N ILE A 163 2.24 -17.06 -5.79
CA ILE A 163 3.65 -17.03 -5.38
C ILE A 163 4.01 -18.17 -4.40
N ASN A 164 3.10 -19.14 -4.21
CA ASN A 164 3.27 -20.26 -3.27
C ASN A 164 3.51 -19.82 -1.81
N LEU A 165 2.97 -18.66 -1.40
CA LEU A 165 3.07 -18.17 -0.03
C LEU A 165 1.85 -18.66 0.79
N PRO A 166 2.05 -19.37 1.93
CA PRO A 166 0.94 -19.78 2.78
C PRO A 166 0.27 -18.57 3.42
N MET A 167 -1.07 -18.59 3.52
CA MET A 167 -1.84 -17.48 4.13
C MET A 167 -1.46 -17.20 5.59
N SER A 168 -0.84 -18.13 6.28
CA SER A 168 -0.28 -17.92 7.63
C SER A 168 0.88 -16.93 7.67
N LYS A 169 1.53 -16.66 6.53
CA LYS A 169 2.57 -15.63 6.35
C LYS A 169 2.01 -14.31 5.79
N VAL A 170 0.69 -14.14 5.71
CA VAL A 170 0.05 -12.92 5.20
C VAL A 170 -0.60 -12.15 6.35
N ILE A 171 -0.24 -10.89 6.49
CA ILE A 171 -0.87 -10.00 7.49
C ILE A 171 -2.22 -9.53 6.95
N LEU A 172 -3.28 -9.82 7.70
CA LEU A 172 -4.65 -9.44 7.37
C LEU A 172 -5.25 -8.57 8.49
N THR A 173 -5.89 -7.48 8.10
CA THR A 173 -6.62 -6.55 8.99
C THR A 173 -7.91 -6.04 8.36
N LEU A 174 -8.33 -6.66 7.26
CA LEU A 174 -9.53 -6.31 6.50
C LEU A 174 -10.81 -6.39 7.35
N ASP A 175 -10.87 -7.36 8.26
CA ASP A 175 -11.99 -7.56 9.20
C ASP A 175 -12.12 -6.43 10.21
N LYS A 176 -11.04 -5.69 10.47
CA LYS A 176 -10.99 -4.59 11.43
C LYS A 176 -11.14 -3.22 10.79
N HIS A 177 -10.48 -3.02 9.64
CA HIS A 177 -10.31 -1.70 9.04
C HIS A 177 -11.00 -1.54 7.68
N GLY A 178 -11.37 -2.65 7.00
CA GLY A 178 -11.78 -2.60 5.61
C GLY A 178 -10.64 -2.18 4.68
N ASN A 179 -11.00 -1.68 3.51
CA ASN A 179 -10.06 -1.09 2.55
C ASN A 179 -9.89 0.41 2.86
N THR A 180 -8.83 0.76 3.54
CA THR A 180 -8.44 2.14 3.86
C THR A 180 -7.43 2.72 2.86
N SER A 181 -7.46 2.27 1.60
CA SER A 181 -6.59 2.76 0.52
C SER A 181 -5.10 2.76 0.93
N ALA A 182 -4.37 3.88 0.81
CA ALA A 182 -2.95 3.97 1.16
C ALA A 182 -2.67 3.76 2.66
N ALA A 183 -3.64 3.98 3.54
CA ALA A 183 -3.47 3.74 4.98
C ALA A 183 -3.45 2.24 5.35
N SER A 184 -3.91 1.35 4.47
CA SER A 184 -4.12 -0.06 4.80
C SER A 184 -2.82 -0.82 5.15
N ILE A 185 -1.74 -0.56 4.43
CA ILE A 185 -0.43 -1.19 4.69
C ILE A 185 0.14 -0.75 6.04
N PRO A 186 0.29 0.56 6.34
CA PRO A 186 0.84 0.98 7.63
C PRO A 186 -0.05 0.59 8.82
N LEU A 187 -1.37 0.53 8.67
CA LEU A 187 -2.27 0.00 9.70
C LEU A 187 -2.05 -1.49 9.94
N ALA A 188 -1.92 -2.29 8.87
CA ALA A 188 -1.64 -3.72 8.97
C ALA A 188 -0.27 -3.99 9.61
N LEU A 189 0.74 -3.19 9.24
CA LEU A 189 2.08 -3.24 9.83
C LEU A 189 2.03 -2.94 11.32
N ASP A 190 1.38 -1.83 11.74
CA ASP A 190 1.27 -1.44 13.15
C ASP A 190 0.62 -2.54 14.00
N VAL A 191 -0.48 -3.12 13.52
CA VAL A 191 -1.15 -4.23 14.22
C VAL A 191 -0.20 -5.42 14.39
N ALA A 192 0.51 -5.83 13.33
CA ALA A 192 1.36 -7.02 13.36
C ALA A 192 2.65 -6.81 14.16
N VAL A 193 3.16 -5.59 14.24
CA VAL A 193 4.28 -5.22 15.12
C VAL A 193 3.84 -5.23 16.59
N ARG A 194 2.70 -4.60 16.89
CA ARG A 194 2.20 -4.50 18.28
C ARG A 194 1.77 -5.83 18.88
N ASP A 195 1.25 -6.74 18.07
CA ASP A 195 0.86 -8.09 18.54
C ASP A 195 2.03 -9.10 18.51
N GLY A 196 3.23 -8.65 18.10
CA GLY A 196 4.47 -9.41 18.16
C GLY A 196 4.66 -10.43 17.04
N ARG A 197 3.82 -10.42 16.00
CA ARG A 197 4.04 -11.24 14.81
C ARG A 197 5.28 -10.78 14.03
N ILE A 198 5.37 -9.49 13.72
CA ILE A 198 6.54 -8.91 13.05
C ILE A 198 7.59 -8.55 14.07
N LYS A 199 8.84 -8.95 13.82
CA LYS A 199 9.99 -8.73 14.69
C LYS A 199 11.18 -8.24 13.89
N LYS A 200 12.13 -7.63 14.60
CA LYS A 200 13.39 -7.20 14.00
C LYS A 200 14.10 -8.37 13.30
N GLY A 201 14.53 -8.13 12.06
CA GLY A 201 15.16 -9.11 11.18
C GLY A 201 14.18 -9.87 10.28
N ASP A 202 12.87 -9.63 10.39
CA ASP A 202 11.90 -10.23 9.49
C ASP A 202 11.98 -9.61 8.10
N SER A 203 11.85 -10.45 7.07
CA SER A 203 11.73 -10.05 5.68
C SER A 203 10.26 -9.77 5.35
N LEU A 204 9.95 -8.52 4.98
CA LEU A 204 8.59 -8.06 4.72
C LEU A 204 8.42 -7.64 3.27
N LEU A 205 7.42 -8.19 2.58
CA LEU A 205 6.99 -7.71 1.27
C LEU A 205 5.74 -6.84 1.42
N PHE A 206 5.89 -5.55 1.17
CA PHE A 206 4.76 -4.63 0.97
C PHE A 206 4.40 -4.57 -0.49
N GLU A 207 3.13 -4.66 -0.82
CA GLU A 207 2.65 -4.44 -2.18
C GLU A 207 1.27 -3.80 -2.20
N GLY A 208 1.02 -2.97 -3.21
CA GLY A 208 -0.25 -2.31 -3.39
C GLY A 208 -0.54 -1.98 -4.84
N ILE A 209 -1.84 -1.90 -5.15
CA ILE A 209 -2.37 -1.47 -6.44
C ILE A 209 -3.55 -0.54 -6.21
N GLY A 210 -3.62 0.52 -6.98
CA GLY A 210 -4.68 1.51 -6.93
C GLY A 210 -5.19 1.93 -8.30
N GLY A 211 -6.29 2.66 -8.30
CA GLY A 211 -6.84 3.24 -9.53
C GLY A 211 -5.79 3.96 -10.36
N GLY A 212 -5.96 3.93 -11.66
CA GLY A 212 -5.02 4.47 -12.62
C GLY A 212 -4.75 3.50 -13.77
N PHE A 213 -4.19 2.31 -13.66
CA PHE A 213 -3.69 1.73 -12.41
C PHE A 213 -2.24 2.13 -12.11
N SER A 214 -1.95 2.28 -10.81
CA SER A 214 -0.59 2.33 -10.32
C SER A 214 -0.38 1.20 -9.31
N TRP A 215 0.76 0.50 -9.38
CA TRP A 215 1.09 -0.58 -8.46
C TRP A 215 2.58 -0.59 -8.14
N GLY A 216 2.93 -1.16 -7.00
CA GLY A 216 4.31 -1.24 -6.57
C GLY A 216 4.52 -2.21 -5.43
N SER A 217 5.79 -2.54 -5.22
CA SER A 217 6.27 -3.35 -4.11
C SER A 217 7.47 -2.70 -3.43
N VAL A 218 7.63 -2.99 -2.16
CA VAL A 218 8.81 -2.66 -1.38
C VAL A 218 9.18 -3.87 -0.54
N LEU A 219 10.41 -4.36 -0.69
CA LEU A 219 10.97 -5.41 0.16
C LEU A 219 11.79 -4.76 1.28
N VAL A 220 11.50 -5.12 2.51
CA VAL A 220 12.11 -4.54 3.72
C VAL A 220 12.68 -5.65 4.59
N GLU A 221 13.85 -5.44 5.14
CA GLU A 221 14.34 -6.14 6.33
C GLU A 221 14.03 -5.25 7.55
N TYR A 222 13.09 -5.71 8.39
CA TYR A 222 12.51 -4.91 9.47
C TYR A 222 13.43 -4.77 10.69
#